data_e133349a682e8fce2e8fec2fb5b1822b
#
_entry.id   e133349a682e8fce2e8fec2fb5b1822b
#
_cell.length_a   1.000
_cell.length_b   1.000
_cell.length_c   1.000
_cell.angle_alpha   90.00
_cell.angle_beta   90.00
_cell.angle_gamma   90.00
#
_symmetry.space_group_name_H-M   'P 1'
#
loop_
_entity.id
_entity.type
_entity.pdbx_description
1 polymer ?
#
loop_
_entity_poly.entity_id
_entity_poly.type
_entity_poly.pdbx_seq_one_letter_code
_entity_poly.pdbx_strand_id
1 'polypeptide(L)'
;IVRTYSNNPIAYKYIKHGQTIEVIWTIFPAVVLLIIAFPSFILLYLCDEVISPAMTIKAIGYQWYWKYEYSDFINDSGETVEFESYVIPDDLLEEGQLRLLDTDTSIVVPADTHIRFVVTAADVIHDFAIPSLGIKVDATPGRLNQVSALIQREGV
;
A
#
# COMPACT_ATOMS: atom_id res chain seq x y z
N ILE A 1 -28.30 24.56 11.42
CA ILE A 1 -28.85 25.76 10.71
C ILE A 1 -30.16 26.12 11.40
N VAL A 2 -30.17 27.23 12.16
CA VAL A 2 -31.36 27.73 12.80
C VAL A 2 -32.15 28.51 11.74
N ARG A 3 -33.26 27.93 11.29
CA ARG A 3 -34.18 28.61 10.38
C ARG A 3 -35.00 29.60 11.19
N THR A 4 -34.77 30.89 10.98
CA THR A 4 -35.63 31.96 11.52
C THR A 4 -36.83 32.07 10.63
N TYR A 5 -37.97 31.60 11.11
CA TYR A 5 -39.27 31.83 10.42
C TYR A 5 -39.76 33.24 10.72
N SER A 6 -40.17 33.94 9.70
CA SER A 6 -40.65 35.34 9.79
C SER A 6 -41.82 35.54 10.76
N ASN A 7 -42.51 34.49 11.15
CA ASN A 7 -43.67 34.53 12.06
C ASN A 7 -43.34 34.17 13.53
N ASN A 8 -42.04 33.97 13.86
CA ASN A 8 -41.66 33.68 15.23
C ASN A 8 -41.05 34.92 15.87
N PRO A 9 -41.74 35.60 16.80
CA PRO A 9 -41.27 36.85 17.43
C PRO A 9 -40.09 36.62 18.38
N ILE A 10 -39.77 35.37 18.72
CA ILE A 10 -38.64 35.03 19.60
C ILE A 10 -37.40 34.80 18.73
N ALA A 11 -36.58 35.82 18.63
CA ALA A 11 -35.25 35.67 18.03
C ALA A 11 -34.37 34.80 18.94
N TYR A 12 -34.02 33.59 18.49
CA TYR A 12 -33.04 32.73 19.15
C TYR A 12 -31.61 33.28 19.12
N LYS A 13 -31.48 34.59 18.98
CA LYS A 13 -30.22 35.33 18.90
C LYS A 13 -29.29 35.09 20.09
N TYR A 14 -29.85 34.70 21.22
CA TYR A 14 -29.10 34.51 22.48
C TYR A 14 -28.88 33.06 22.87
N ILE A 15 -29.30 32.09 22.05
CA ILE A 15 -29.00 30.68 22.31
C ILE A 15 -27.53 30.45 21.98
N LYS A 16 -26.69 30.31 23.01
CA LYS A 16 -25.25 30.08 22.85
C LYS A 16 -24.86 28.62 23.00
N HIS A 17 -25.73 27.79 23.56
CA HIS A 17 -25.50 26.37 23.81
C HIS A 17 -26.82 25.60 23.81
N GLY A 18 -26.74 24.31 23.47
CA GLY A 18 -27.88 23.39 23.50
C GLY A 18 -27.44 22.01 23.87
N GLN A 19 -27.56 21.63 25.13
CA GLN A 19 -27.03 20.38 25.68
C GLN A 19 -27.44 19.14 24.86
N THR A 20 -28.71 19.07 24.46
CA THR A 20 -29.20 17.91 23.67
C THR A 20 -28.51 17.76 22.33
N ILE A 21 -28.35 18.85 21.57
CA ILE A 21 -27.73 18.80 20.26
C ILE A 21 -26.20 18.51 20.40
N GLU A 22 -25.58 19.03 21.44
CA GLU A 22 -24.18 18.77 21.74
C GLU A 22 -23.93 17.28 22.01
N VAL A 23 -24.78 16.65 22.81
CA VAL A 23 -24.74 15.20 23.04
C VAL A 23 -24.94 14.40 21.74
N ILE A 24 -25.90 14.80 20.92
CA ILE A 24 -26.19 14.12 19.66
C ILE A 24 -24.98 14.19 18.74
N TRP A 25 -24.38 15.36 18.52
CA TRP A 25 -23.24 15.47 17.60
C TRP A 25 -21.98 14.84 18.15
N THR A 26 -21.87 14.58 19.45
CA THR A 26 -20.75 13.87 20.05
C THR A 26 -20.93 12.34 19.93
N ILE A 27 -22.13 11.84 20.24
CA ILE A 27 -22.41 10.40 20.25
C ILE A 27 -22.55 9.86 18.81
N PHE A 28 -23.21 10.58 17.91
CA PHE A 28 -23.47 10.10 16.56
C PHE A 28 -22.18 9.76 15.77
N PRO A 29 -21.14 10.62 15.72
CA PRO A 29 -19.87 10.27 15.09
C PRO A 29 -19.18 9.07 15.76
N ALA A 30 -19.25 8.95 17.07
CA ALA A 30 -18.68 7.81 17.78
C ALA A 30 -19.35 6.49 17.38
N VAL A 31 -20.68 6.47 17.28
CA VAL A 31 -21.42 5.30 16.81
C VAL A 31 -21.06 4.94 15.37
N VAL A 32 -20.95 5.94 14.47
CA VAL A 32 -20.51 5.71 13.08
C VAL A 32 -19.12 5.08 13.03
N LEU A 33 -18.17 5.60 13.81
CA LEU A 33 -16.81 5.03 13.88
C LEU A 33 -16.81 3.59 14.40
N LEU A 34 -17.64 3.29 15.41
CA LEU A 34 -17.77 1.92 15.92
C LEU A 34 -18.30 0.96 14.86
N ILE A 35 -19.32 1.37 14.08
CA ILE A 35 -19.85 0.55 12.98
C ILE A 35 -18.80 0.28 11.91
N ILE A 36 -17.95 1.26 11.59
CA ILE A 36 -16.88 1.13 10.60
C ILE A 36 -15.69 0.30 11.14
N ALA A 37 -15.43 0.37 12.45
CA ALA A 37 -14.26 -0.29 13.06
C ALA A 37 -14.27 -1.82 12.85
N PHE A 38 -15.41 -2.48 13.02
CA PHE A 38 -15.49 -3.95 12.87
C PHE A 38 -15.07 -4.44 11.49
N PRO A 39 -15.66 -3.98 10.37
CA PRO A 39 -15.21 -4.40 9.05
C PRO A 39 -13.78 -3.94 8.74
N SER A 40 -13.34 -2.79 9.24
CA SER A 40 -11.97 -2.31 9.07
C SER A 40 -10.93 -3.21 9.71
N PHE A 41 -11.19 -3.72 10.92
CA PHE A 41 -10.29 -4.67 11.58
C PHE A 41 -10.26 -6.01 10.86
N ILE A 42 -11.40 -6.52 10.38
CA ILE A 42 -11.43 -7.75 9.58
C ILE A 42 -10.55 -7.59 8.33
N LEU A 43 -10.71 -6.48 7.62
CA LEU A 43 -9.91 -6.20 6.42
C LEU A 43 -8.42 -6.06 6.74
N LEU A 44 -8.06 -5.40 7.85
CA LEU A 44 -6.69 -5.25 8.29
C LEU A 44 -6.01 -6.61 8.51
N TYR A 45 -6.69 -7.53 9.21
CA TYR A 45 -6.15 -8.87 9.44
C TYR A 45 -6.05 -9.70 8.15
N LEU A 46 -7.01 -9.56 7.24
CA LEU A 46 -6.96 -10.22 5.93
C LEU A 46 -5.79 -9.70 5.06
N CYS A 47 -5.45 -8.42 5.15
CA CYS A 47 -4.29 -7.86 4.43
C CYS A 47 -2.95 -8.39 4.96
N ASP A 48 -2.87 -8.72 6.26
CA ASP A 48 -1.66 -9.27 6.88
C ASP A 48 -1.51 -10.79 6.68
N GLU A 49 -2.57 -11.48 6.24
CA GLU A 49 -2.55 -12.92 6.05
C GLU A 49 -1.76 -13.30 4.80
N VAL A 50 -0.69 -14.05 4.98
CA VAL A 50 0.10 -14.61 3.88
C VAL A 50 -0.39 -16.02 3.58
N ILE A 51 -1.18 -16.17 2.52
CA ILE A 51 -1.73 -17.45 2.09
C ILE A 51 -0.66 -18.23 1.31
N SER A 52 -0.21 -19.36 1.84
CA SER A 52 0.71 -20.36 1.22
C SER A 52 1.34 -19.92 -0.10
N PRO A 53 2.37 -19.04 -0.07
CA PRO A 53 2.95 -18.50 -1.29
C PRO A 53 3.66 -19.61 -2.07
N ALA A 54 3.47 -19.64 -3.38
CA ALA A 54 4.19 -20.57 -4.26
C ALA A 54 5.58 -20.06 -4.60
N MET A 55 5.83 -18.75 -4.42
CA MET A 55 7.10 -18.10 -4.73
C MET A 55 7.35 -16.94 -3.79
N THR A 56 8.61 -16.77 -3.38
CA THR A 56 9.05 -15.64 -2.56
C THR A 56 10.09 -14.80 -3.30
N ILE A 57 9.86 -13.51 -3.35
CA ILE A 57 10.79 -12.52 -3.89
C ILE A 57 11.15 -11.56 -2.77
N LYS A 58 12.45 -11.37 -2.54
CA LYS A 58 12.95 -10.36 -1.63
C LYS A 58 13.27 -9.09 -2.40
N ALA A 59 12.71 -7.96 -1.98
CA ALA A 59 12.93 -6.63 -2.53
C ALA A 59 13.72 -5.80 -1.54
N ILE A 60 14.88 -5.30 -1.95
CA ILE A 60 15.79 -4.51 -1.12
C ILE A 60 15.92 -3.12 -1.74
N GLY A 61 15.47 -2.09 -1.01
CA GLY A 61 15.58 -0.70 -1.43
C GLY A 61 16.98 -0.13 -1.21
N TYR A 62 17.49 0.55 -2.20
CA TYR A 62 18.72 1.35 -2.18
C TYR A 62 18.45 2.75 -2.73
N GLN A 63 19.31 3.70 -2.44
CA GLN A 63 19.30 5.02 -3.07
C GLN A 63 20.08 4.93 -4.41
N TRP A 64 19.50 4.92 -5.60
CA TRP A 64 18.07 5.01 -5.92
C TRP A 64 17.74 3.91 -6.93
N TYR A 65 17.70 2.68 -6.48
CA TYR A 65 17.38 1.49 -7.25
C TYR A 65 16.83 0.39 -6.36
N TRP A 66 16.30 -0.67 -6.95
CA TRP A 66 15.85 -1.85 -6.24
C TRP A 66 16.70 -3.05 -6.59
N LYS A 67 17.06 -3.85 -5.59
CA LYS A 67 17.65 -5.17 -5.77
C LYS A 67 16.60 -6.23 -5.46
N TYR A 68 16.48 -7.22 -6.35
CA TYR A 68 15.54 -8.33 -6.19
C TYR A 68 16.30 -9.64 -6.05
N GLU A 69 15.85 -10.49 -5.12
CA GLU A 69 16.38 -11.83 -4.88
C GLU A 69 15.22 -12.82 -4.98
N TYR A 70 15.34 -13.84 -5.86
CA TYR A 70 14.40 -14.94 -5.96
C TYR A 70 14.80 -16.02 -4.98
N SER A 71 14.31 -15.98 -3.77
CA SER A 71 14.76 -16.82 -2.64
C SER A 71 14.54 -18.32 -2.85
N ASP A 72 13.60 -18.70 -3.71
CA ASP A 72 13.23 -20.10 -3.97
C ASP A 72 14.00 -20.70 -5.14
N PHE A 73 14.79 -19.89 -5.86
CA PHE A 73 15.54 -20.32 -7.04
C PHE A 73 17.05 -20.19 -6.80
N ILE A 74 17.71 -21.31 -6.95
CA ILE A 74 19.18 -21.40 -6.85
C ILE A 74 19.70 -21.78 -8.23
N ASN A 75 20.71 -21.06 -8.71
CA ASN A 75 21.37 -21.36 -9.97
C ASN A 75 22.25 -22.62 -9.86
N ASP A 76 22.79 -23.09 -10.98
CA ASP A 76 23.67 -24.26 -11.03
C ASP A 76 24.96 -24.11 -10.19
N SER A 77 25.31 -22.88 -9.83
CA SER A 77 26.46 -22.55 -8.98
C SER A 77 26.15 -22.58 -7.48
N GLY A 78 24.87 -22.79 -7.10
CA GLY A 78 24.40 -22.78 -5.71
C GLY A 78 24.11 -21.38 -5.16
N GLU A 79 24.04 -20.36 -6.02
CA GLU A 79 23.75 -18.98 -5.67
C GLU A 79 22.29 -18.64 -5.98
N THR A 80 21.67 -17.79 -5.16
CA THR A 80 20.33 -17.27 -5.39
C THR A 80 20.30 -16.40 -6.64
N VAL A 81 19.24 -16.49 -7.43
CA VAL A 81 19.05 -15.59 -8.58
C VAL A 81 18.74 -14.19 -8.07
N GLU A 82 19.64 -13.26 -8.34
CA GLU A 82 19.49 -11.86 -7.93
C GLU A 82 19.85 -10.90 -9.07
N PHE A 83 19.23 -9.73 -9.07
CA PHE A 83 19.52 -8.64 -10.02
C PHE A 83 19.15 -7.29 -9.43
N GLU A 84 19.70 -6.25 -10.03
CA GLU A 84 19.39 -4.87 -9.72
C GLU A 84 18.52 -4.27 -10.83
N SER A 85 17.66 -3.34 -10.46
CA SER A 85 16.73 -2.66 -11.37
C SER A 85 16.87 -1.15 -11.20
N TYR A 86 17.36 -0.51 -12.25
CA TYR A 86 17.57 0.93 -12.32
C TYR A 86 16.57 1.59 -13.24
N VAL A 87 16.18 2.83 -12.92
CA VAL A 87 15.43 3.68 -13.84
C VAL A 87 16.31 3.98 -15.05
N ILE A 88 15.76 3.86 -16.26
CA ILE A 88 16.46 4.19 -17.50
C ILE A 88 16.70 5.71 -17.55
N PRO A 89 17.96 6.17 -17.70
CA PRO A 89 18.27 7.58 -17.87
C PRO A 89 17.63 8.19 -19.13
N ASP A 90 17.31 9.47 -19.07
CA ASP A 90 16.60 10.20 -20.14
C ASP A 90 17.28 10.10 -21.51
N ASP A 91 18.60 10.00 -21.55
CA ASP A 91 19.44 9.90 -22.74
C ASP A 91 19.52 8.49 -23.34
N LEU A 92 19.06 7.48 -22.62
CA LEU A 92 19.02 6.09 -23.03
C LEU A 92 17.60 5.57 -23.31
N LEU A 93 16.59 6.42 -23.20
CA LEU A 93 15.21 6.04 -23.46
C LEU A 93 14.99 5.74 -24.96
N GLU A 94 14.37 4.60 -25.23
CA GLU A 94 13.93 4.21 -26.58
C GLU A 94 12.51 4.73 -26.89
N GLU A 95 12.14 4.76 -28.15
CA GLU A 95 10.82 5.18 -28.58
C GLU A 95 9.73 4.26 -28.00
N GLY A 96 8.81 4.84 -27.26
CA GLY A 96 7.72 4.13 -26.57
C GLY A 96 7.97 3.85 -25.09
N GLN A 97 9.18 4.04 -24.59
CA GLN A 97 9.48 3.93 -23.17
C GLN A 97 9.04 5.18 -22.39
N LEU A 98 8.62 4.96 -21.16
CA LEU A 98 8.08 6.02 -20.30
C LEU A 98 9.16 6.61 -19.40
N ARG A 99 9.39 7.90 -19.54
CA ARG A 99 10.33 8.65 -18.71
C ARG A 99 10.03 8.49 -17.21
N LEU A 100 11.06 8.15 -16.42
CA LEU A 100 11.02 7.95 -14.96
C LEU A 100 10.11 6.78 -14.50
N LEU A 101 9.63 5.95 -15.41
CA LEU A 101 8.77 4.81 -15.10
C LEU A 101 9.38 3.49 -15.57
N ASP A 102 10.08 3.50 -16.70
CA ASP A 102 10.69 2.28 -17.23
C ASP A 102 12.05 2.02 -16.58
N THR A 103 12.34 0.75 -16.38
CA THR A 103 13.58 0.25 -15.77
C THR A 103 14.30 -0.69 -16.75
N ASP A 104 15.62 -0.80 -16.56
CA ASP A 104 16.49 -1.68 -17.36
C ASP A 104 16.16 -3.17 -17.17
N THR A 105 15.67 -3.55 -15.98
CA THR A 105 15.34 -4.93 -15.64
C THR A 105 14.02 -4.98 -14.88
N SER A 106 13.14 -5.93 -15.24
CA SER A 106 11.83 -6.11 -14.62
C SER A 106 11.72 -7.42 -13.88
N ILE A 107 10.91 -7.45 -12.82
CA ILE A 107 10.54 -8.67 -12.11
C ILE A 107 9.66 -9.54 -13.00
N VAL A 108 9.98 -10.84 -13.10
CA VAL A 108 9.17 -11.82 -13.80
C VAL A 108 8.50 -12.75 -12.78
N VAL A 109 7.18 -12.82 -12.84
CA VAL A 109 6.37 -13.62 -11.93
C VAL A 109 5.36 -14.46 -12.70
N PRO A 110 5.01 -15.68 -12.23
CA PRO A 110 4.00 -16.50 -12.87
C PRO A 110 2.59 -15.93 -12.66
N ALA A 111 1.72 -16.05 -13.68
CA ALA A 111 0.30 -15.75 -13.54
C ALA A 111 -0.42 -16.83 -12.71
N ASP A 112 -1.63 -16.53 -12.24
CA ASP A 112 -2.49 -17.37 -11.41
C ASP A 112 -1.79 -17.95 -10.15
N THR A 113 -0.86 -17.16 -9.59
CA THR A 113 0.03 -17.62 -8.53
C THR A 113 0.08 -16.64 -7.37
N HIS A 114 0.07 -17.16 -6.14
CA HIS A 114 0.32 -16.37 -4.94
C HIS A 114 1.82 -16.11 -4.77
N ILE A 115 2.21 -14.86 -4.81
CA ILE A 115 3.58 -14.40 -4.60
C ILE A 115 3.69 -13.71 -3.25
N ARG A 116 4.75 -14.00 -2.51
CA ARG A 116 5.14 -13.26 -1.32
C ARG A 116 6.31 -12.35 -1.64
N PHE A 117 6.16 -11.08 -1.30
CA PHE A 117 7.26 -10.13 -1.28
C PHE A 117 7.77 -9.96 0.15
N VAL A 118 9.06 -10.13 0.34
CA VAL A 118 9.77 -9.80 1.59
C VAL A 118 10.55 -8.53 1.33
N VAL A 119 10.19 -7.46 2.03
CA VAL A 119 10.66 -6.11 1.71
C VAL A 119 11.51 -5.55 2.83
N THR A 120 12.66 -5.01 2.47
CA THR A 120 13.61 -4.35 3.37
C THR A 120 14.37 -3.24 2.64
N ALA A 121 15.22 -2.52 3.34
CA ALA A 121 16.13 -1.54 2.76
C ALA A 121 17.55 -1.75 3.28
N ALA A 122 18.55 -1.32 2.52
CA ALA A 122 19.94 -1.40 2.89
C ALA A 122 20.48 -0.11 3.52
N ASP A 123 19.89 1.04 3.18
CA ASP A 123 20.37 2.37 3.55
C ASP A 123 19.34 3.17 4.36
N VAL A 124 18.36 3.75 3.69
CA VAL A 124 17.29 4.57 4.30
C VAL A 124 15.93 3.88 4.15
N ILE A 125 14.89 4.49 4.67
CA ILE A 125 13.51 4.00 4.50
C ILE A 125 13.04 4.31 3.08
N HIS A 126 12.53 3.28 2.39
CA HIS A 126 11.86 3.36 1.09
C HIS A 126 10.42 2.86 1.23
N ASP A 127 9.61 3.08 0.21
CA ASP A 127 8.24 2.56 0.12
C ASP A 127 8.14 1.67 -1.14
N PHE A 128 7.86 0.38 -0.93
CA PHE A 128 7.64 -0.57 -2.00
C PHE A 128 6.16 -0.61 -2.34
N ALA A 129 5.79 0.00 -3.47
CA ALA A 129 4.40 0.15 -3.86
C ALA A 129 4.16 -0.36 -5.28
N ILE A 130 3.17 -1.26 -5.42
CA ILE A 130 2.65 -1.73 -6.71
C ILE A 130 1.12 -1.52 -6.68
N PRO A 131 0.64 -0.33 -7.05
CA PRO A 131 -0.79 0.01 -6.93
C PRO A 131 -1.72 -0.93 -7.71
N SER A 132 -1.28 -1.44 -8.86
CA SER A 132 -2.04 -2.40 -9.68
C SER A 132 -2.28 -3.74 -9.00
N LEU A 133 -1.43 -4.14 -8.06
CA LEU A 133 -1.57 -5.34 -7.22
C LEU A 133 -2.15 -5.03 -5.84
N GLY A 134 -2.41 -3.76 -5.53
CA GLY A 134 -2.86 -3.34 -4.20
C GLY A 134 -1.79 -3.47 -3.11
N ILE A 135 -0.52 -3.52 -3.49
CA ILE A 135 0.61 -3.63 -2.56
C ILE A 135 1.16 -2.26 -2.22
N LYS A 136 1.37 -2.03 -0.92
CA LYS A 136 2.13 -0.92 -0.39
C LYS A 136 2.71 -1.28 0.97
N VAL A 137 4.05 -1.26 1.09
CA VAL A 137 4.72 -1.64 2.33
C VAL A 137 6.06 -0.91 2.47
N ASP A 138 6.36 -0.46 3.67
CA ASP A 138 7.60 0.23 3.98
C ASP A 138 8.80 -0.73 3.93
N ALA A 139 9.84 -0.33 3.22
CA ALA A 139 11.16 -0.97 3.21
C ALA A 139 12.03 -0.29 4.28
N THR A 140 12.12 -0.90 5.46
CA THR A 140 12.85 -0.33 6.59
C THR A 140 14.16 -1.07 6.83
N PRO A 141 15.32 -0.37 6.96
CA PRO A 141 16.59 -1.01 7.26
C PRO A 141 16.54 -1.83 8.55
N GLY A 142 17.07 -3.06 8.49
CA GLY A 142 17.10 -3.97 9.62
C GLY A 142 15.77 -4.65 9.97
N ARG A 143 14.69 -4.38 9.22
CA ARG A 143 13.38 -5.03 9.36
C ARG A 143 12.97 -5.70 8.06
N LEU A 144 12.42 -6.91 8.16
CA LEU A 144 11.80 -7.63 7.06
C LEU A 144 10.28 -7.49 7.17
N ASN A 145 9.69 -6.71 6.27
CA ASN A 145 8.25 -6.64 6.11
C ASN A 145 7.82 -7.65 5.04
N GLN A 146 6.58 -8.10 5.09
CA GLN A 146 6.06 -9.02 4.08
C GLN A 146 4.68 -8.61 3.62
N VAL A 147 4.42 -8.89 2.36
CA VAL A 147 3.10 -8.71 1.74
C VAL A 147 2.93 -9.79 0.68
N SER A 148 1.70 -10.23 0.44
CA SER A 148 1.39 -11.19 -0.60
C SER A 148 0.37 -10.65 -1.59
N ALA A 149 0.46 -11.12 -2.83
CA ALA A 149 -0.51 -10.84 -3.87
C ALA A 149 -0.77 -12.07 -4.72
N LEU A 150 -2.00 -12.19 -5.21
CA LEU A 150 -2.36 -13.13 -6.26
C LEU A 150 -2.23 -12.44 -7.61
N ILE A 151 -1.35 -12.94 -8.46
CA ILE A 151 -1.18 -12.46 -9.83
C ILE A 151 -2.25 -13.13 -10.70
N GLN A 152 -3.32 -12.43 -11.03
CA GLN A 152 -4.51 -13.02 -11.67
C GLN A 152 -4.43 -13.14 -13.20
N ARG A 153 -3.51 -12.43 -13.85
CA ARG A 153 -3.42 -12.40 -15.31
C ARG A 153 -2.02 -12.02 -15.77
N GLU A 154 -1.71 -12.39 -17.00
CA GLU A 154 -0.52 -11.96 -17.71
C GLU A 154 -0.60 -10.46 -18.06
N GLY A 155 0.55 -9.82 -18.15
CA GLY A 155 0.70 -8.40 -18.49
C GLY A 155 2.02 -7.82 -17.99
N VAL A 156 2.22 -6.55 -18.27
CA VAL A 156 3.35 -5.73 -17.81
C VAL A 156 2.81 -4.60 -16.97
#